data_c951ce3922a0195a9d38cca56f2f6537
#
_entry.id   c951ce3922a0195a9d38cca56f2f6537
#
_cell.length_a   1.000
_cell.length_b   1.000
_cell.length_c   1.000
_cell.angle_alpha   90.00
_cell.angle_beta   90.00
_cell.angle_gamma   90.00
#
_symmetry.space_group_name_H-M   'P 1'
#
loop_
_entity.id
_entity.type
_entity.pdbx_description
1 polymer ?
#
loop_
_entity_poly.entity_id
_entity_poly.type
_entity_poly.pdbx_seq_one_letter_code
_entity_poly.pdbx_strand_id
1 'polypeptide(L)'
;MAAVCLLFSISLTSIQSLTTAKNGGQADTLHYPKSFGFGRTATLKEIALLDTDVRPDGKGLPAGSGKVSEGKLVYAAKCSGCHGATGVEGPNDQLVTIKNPTDPKVKARNKTIGNYWPYATTVFDYIKRAMPFNQPGSLTDQEVYNLTAFLLHENGLIKADDIINAKTLPKVVMPARDFFVPDDRRDGPEIR
;
A
#
# COMPACT_ATOMS: atom_id res chain seq x y z
N MET A 1 86.93 -12.35 -15.75
CA MET A 1 85.51 -12.63 -15.81
C MET A 1 84.93 -12.49 -14.41
N ALA A 2 84.29 -11.32 -14.11
CA ALA A 2 83.74 -11.00 -12.80
C ALA A 2 82.22 -11.24 -12.81
N ALA A 3 81.74 -12.11 -11.92
CA ALA A 3 80.33 -12.38 -11.72
C ALA A 3 79.77 -11.39 -10.69
N VAL A 4 78.82 -10.59 -11.10
CA VAL A 4 78.11 -9.64 -10.25
C VAL A 4 76.89 -10.35 -9.68
N CYS A 5 76.88 -10.62 -8.36
CA CYS A 5 75.70 -11.10 -7.64
C CYS A 5 74.84 -9.89 -7.27
N LEU A 6 73.67 -9.77 -7.89
CA LEU A 6 72.57 -8.86 -7.53
C LEU A 6 71.78 -9.45 -6.37
N LEU A 7 71.92 -8.89 -5.18
CA LEU A 7 71.06 -9.20 -4.02
C LEU A 7 69.73 -8.43 -4.15
N PHE A 8 68.66 -9.16 -4.37
CA PHE A 8 67.30 -8.60 -4.32
C PHE A 8 66.84 -8.52 -2.86
N SER A 9 66.76 -7.30 -2.35
CA SER A 9 66.17 -7.04 -1.02
C SER A 9 64.67 -7.08 -1.11
N ILE A 10 64.05 -8.09 -0.54
CA ILE A 10 62.58 -8.17 -0.40
C ILE A 10 62.18 -7.33 0.82
N SER A 11 61.61 -6.16 0.57
CA SER A 11 60.96 -5.36 1.62
C SER A 11 59.63 -5.99 2.01
N LEU A 12 59.55 -6.57 3.22
CA LEU A 12 58.30 -6.95 3.82
C LEU A 12 57.54 -5.67 4.21
N THR A 13 56.52 -5.31 3.42
CA THR A 13 55.54 -4.32 3.83
C THR A 13 54.58 -4.98 4.83
N SER A 14 54.68 -4.55 6.08
CA SER A 14 53.75 -4.91 7.15
C SER A 14 52.35 -4.40 6.82
N ILE A 15 51.42 -5.33 6.57
CA ILE A 15 49.97 -5.03 6.44
C ILE A 15 49.50 -4.70 7.87
N GLN A 16 49.32 -3.42 8.15
CA GLN A 16 48.61 -2.98 9.33
C GLN A 16 47.12 -3.29 9.13
N SER A 17 46.64 -4.26 9.89
CA SER A 17 45.20 -4.53 10.01
C SER A 17 44.52 -3.29 10.58
N LEU A 18 43.74 -2.59 9.74
CA LEU A 18 42.76 -1.62 10.22
C LEU A 18 41.70 -2.38 11.03
N THR A 19 41.89 -2.42 12.33
CA THR A 19 40.80 -2.73 13.24
C THR A 19 39.78 -1.59 13.14
N THR A 20 38.69 -1.84 12.40
CA THR A 20 37.50 -1.00 12.47
C THR A 20 36.99 -1.00 13.91
N ALA A 21 37.28 0.08 14.63
CA ALA A 21 36.64 0.36 15.89
C ALA A 21 35.13 0.35 15.62
N LYS A 22 34.44 -0.68 16.11
CA LYS A 22 33.01 -0.63 16.30
C LYS A 22 32.77 0.53 17.26
N ASN A 23 32.45 1.70 16.73
CA ASN A 23 31.77 2.72 17.50
C ASN A 23 30.45 2.08 17.95
N GLY A 24 30.47 1.46 19.11
CA GLY A 24 29.27 1.18 19.87
C GLY A 24 28.64 2.56 20.11
N GLY A 25 27.69 2.90 19.26
CA GLY A 25 26.86 4.06 19.47
C GLY A 25 26.31 3.92 20.88
N GLN A 26 26.78 4.76 21.77
CA GLN A 26 26.20 4.91 23.10
C GLN A 26 24.75 5.27 22.81
N ALA A 27 23.86 4.34 23.10
CA ALA A 27 22.43 4.60 22.98
C ALA A 27 22.18 5.86 23.81
N ASP A 28 21.81 6.92 23.12
CA ASP A 28 21.49 8.19 23.75
C ASP A 28 20.27 7.93 24.65
N THR A 29 20.56 7.66 25.93
CA THR A 29 19.51 7.48 26.94
C THR A 29 18.94 8.84 27.30
N LEU A 30 18.41 9.54 26.30
CA LEU A 30 17.61 10.72 26.54
C LEU A 30 16.42 10.27 27.41
N HIS A 31 16.52 10.63 28.67
CA HIS A 31 15.43 10.39 29.64
C HIS A 31 14.29 11.38 29.34
N TYR A 32 13.45 11.00 28.37
CA TYR A 32 12.26 11.77 28.08
C TYR A 32 11.29 11.68 29.27
N PRO A 33 10.69 12.79 29.68
CA PRO A 33 9.65 12.76 30.70
C PRO A 33 8.50 11.88 30.23
N LYS A 34 7.87 11.14 31.14
CA LYS A 34 6.69 10.30 30.83
C LYS A 34 5.55 11.11 30.22
N SER A 35 5.49 12.41 30.45
CA SER A 35 4.55 13.34 29.88
C SER A 35 5.20 14.71 29.78
N PHE A 36 5.00 15.38 28.66
CA PHE A 36 5.45 16.77 28.47
C PHE A 36 4.48 17.79 29.03
N GLY A 37 3.34 17.36 29.61
CA GLY A 37 2.32 18.23 30.18
C GLY A 37 1.51 19.04 29.16
N PHE A 38 1.62 18.70 27.86
CA PHE A 38 0.85 19.33 26.80
C PHE A 38 -0.36 18.51 26.41
N GLY A 39 -1.45 19.18 26.07
CA GLY A 39 -2.69 18.55 25.63
C GLY A 39 -3.45 17.84 26.75
N ARG A 40 -4.39 17.04 26.35
CA ARG A 40 -5.21 16.18 27.22
C ARG A 40 -5.44 14.82 26.55
N THR A 41 -5.85 13.86 27.32
CA THR A 41 -6.30 12.57 26.76
C THR A 41 -7.53 12.80 25.88
N ALA A 42 -7.52 12.27 24.66
CA ALA A 42 -8.66 12.30 23.77
C ALA A 42 -9.79 11.42 24.32
N THR A 43 -11.02 11.88 24.16
CA THR A 43 -12.20 11.06 24.49
C THR A 43 -12.41 9.96 23.43
N LEU A 44 -13.06 8.86 23.78
CA LEU A 44 -13.41 7.80 22.82
C LEU A 44 -14.21 8.33 21.62
N LYS A 45 -15.05 9.35 21.83
CA LYS A 45 -15.80 9.99 20.75
C LYS A 45 -14.89 10.73 19.78
N GLU A 46 -13.88 11.43 20.26
CA GLU A 46 -12.90 12.13 19.42
C GLU A 46 -12.04 11.14 18.65
N ILE A 47 -11.63 10.05 19.29
CA ILE A 47 -10.88 8.97 18.62
C ILE A 47 -11.74 8.38 17.49
N ALA A 48 -13.00 8.00 17.77
CA ALA A 48 -13.91 7.40 16.80
C ALA A 48 -14.19 8.28 15.57
N LEU A 49 -14.12 9.62 15.71
CA LEU A 49 -14.28 10.54 14.58
C LEU A 49 -13.08 10.51 13.60
N LEU A 50 -11.90 10.12 14.08
CA LEU A 50 -10.67 10.08 13.29
C LEU A 50 -10.26 8.64 12.91
N ASP A 51 -10.77 7.64 13.64
CA ASP A 51 -10.52 6.20 13.39
C ASP A 51 -11.46 5.72 12.25
N THR A 52 -11.15 6.15 11.03
CA THR A 52 -11.96 5.88 9.83
C THR A 52 -11.28 4.92 8.87
N ASP A 53 -10.10 4.43 9.18
CA ASP A 53 -9.35 3.50 8.35
C ASP A 53 -9.92 2.08 8.38
N VAL A 54 -9.69 1.37 7.28
CA VAL A 54 -10.08 -0.04 7.16
C VAL A 54 -8.83 -0.91 7.05
N ARG A 55 -8.69 -1.83 7.99
CA ARG A 55 -7.55 -2.74 8.07
C ARG A 55 -7.68 -3.90 7.08
N PRO A 56 -6.56 -4.58 6.75
CA PRO A 56 -6.56 -5.76 5.88
C PRO A 56 -7.49 -6.90 6.34
N ASP A 57 -7.66 -7.07 7.65
CA ASP A 57 -8.55 -8.06 8.26
C ASP A 57 -10.04 -7.68 8.22
N GLY A 58 -10.35 -6.47 7.72
CA GLY A 58 -11.71 -5.93 7.63
C GLY A 58 -12.17 -5.16 8.87
N LYS A 59 -11.33 -5.00 9.89
CA LYS A 59 -11.67 -4.10 11.00
C LYS A 59 -11.81 -2.67 10.45
N GLY A 60 -12.86 -1.97 10.89
CA GLY A 60 -13.20 -0.64 10.39
C GLY A 60 -14.19 -0.64 9.22
N LEU A 61 -14.47 -1.79 8.58
CA LEU A 61 -15.51 -1.87 7.55
C LEU A 61 -16.89 -1.58 8.15
N PRO A 62 -17.66 -0.62 7.59
CA PRO A 62 -19.01 -0.35 8.05
C PRO A 62 -19.98 -1.48 7.68
N ALA A 63 -21.16 -1.47 8.30
CA ALA A 63 -22.25 -2.33 7.86
C ALA A 63 -22.71 -1.94 6.45
N GLY A 64 -22.95 -2.94 5.60
CA GLY A 64 -23.37 -2.72 4.22
C GLY A 64 -22.93 -3.86 3.30
N SER A 65 -23.28 -3.74 2.03
CA SER A 65 -22.90 -4.70 0.99
C SER A 65 -22.88 -4.01 -0.38
N GLY A 66 -22.12 -4.54 -1.33
CA GLY A 66 -22.03 -4.02 -2.68
C GLY A 66 -22.28 -5.06 -3.75
N LYS A 67 -22.87 -4.61 -4.86
CA LYS A 67 -23.11 -5.39 -6.07
C LYS A 67 -22.40 -4.76 -7.26
N VAL A 68 -21.91 -5.59 -8.15
CA VAL A 68 -21.20 -5.16 -9.38
C VAL A 68 -22.09 -4.27 -10.25
N SER A 69 -23.34 -4.67 -10.48
CA SER A 69 -24.30 -3.92 -11.31
C SER A 69 -24.56 -2.51 -10.81
N GLU A 70 -24.73 -2.36 -9.50
CA GLU A 70 -24.94 -1.05 -8.86
C GLU A 70 -23.65 -0.21 -8.89
N GLY A 71 -22.50 -0.86 -8.69
CA GLY A 71 -21.19 -0.21 -8.75
C GLY A 71 -20.88 0.38 -10.12
N LYS A 72 -21.31 -0.30 -11.19
CA LYS A 72 -21.20 0.21 -12.56
C LYS A 72 -21.91 1.54 -12.75
N LEU A 73 -23.10 1.69 -12.17
CA LEU A 73 -23.88 2.93 -12.26
C LEU A 73 -23.20 4.08 -11.51
N VAL A 74 -22.72 3.81 -10.30
CA VAL A 74 -21.97 4.80 -9.49
C VAL A 74 -20.68 5.18 -10.19
N TYR A 75 -19.95 4.20 -10.74
CA TYR A 75 -18.71 4.43 -11.47
C TYR A 75 -18.93 5.35 -12.69
N ALA A 76 -19.94 5.05 -13.50
CA ALA A 76 -20.28 5.87 -14.68
C ALA A 76 -20.60 7.33 -14.29
N ALA A 77 -21.27 7.54 -13.15
CA ALA A 77 -21.67 8.86 -12.69
C ALA A 77 -20.55 9.67 -12.03
N LYS A 78 -19.66 9.01 -11.28
CA LYS A 78 -18.74 9.70 -10.36
C LYS A 78 -17.25 9.46 -10.62
N CYS A 79 -16.88 8.47 -11.42
CA CYS A 79 -15.49 8.04 -11.61
C CYS A 79 -15.01 8.13 -13.06
N SER A 80 -15.88 7.83 -14.01
CA SER A 80 -15.52 7.69 -15.42
C SER A 80 -14.94 8.95 -16.06
N GLY A 81 -15.33 10.14 -15.59
CA GLY A 81 -14.79 11.41 -16.08
C GLY A 81 -13.27 11.56 -15.89
N CYS A 82 -12.73 10.95 -14.84
CA CYS A 82 -11.30 10.99 -14.53
C CYS A 82 -10.57 9.69 -14.89
N HIS A 83 -11.21 8.53 -14.73
CA HIS A 83 -10.58 7.23 -14.92
C HIS A 83 -10.95 6.53 -16.23
N GLY A 84 -11.79 7.18 -17.07
CA GLY A 84 -12.29 6.60 -18.31
C GLY A 84 -13.50 5.68 -18.11
N ALA A 85 -14.21 5.37 -19.18
CA ALA A 85 -15.42 4.55 -19.13
C ALA A 85 -15.16 3.11 -18.70
N THR A 86 -13.95 2.59 -18.99
CA THR A 86 -13.53 1.21 -18.65
C THR A 86 -12.51 1.16 -17.50
N GLY A 87 -12.09 2.32 -16.99
CA GLY A 87 -11.05 2.39 -15.94
C GLY A 87 -9.63 2.30 -16.47
N VAL A 88 -9.45 2.48 -17.77
CA VAL A 88 -8.14 2.33 -18.46
C VAL A 88 -7.71 3.61 -19.15
N GLU A 89 -8.60 4.32 -19.79
CA GLU A 89 -8.35 5.36 -20.78
C GLU A 89 -8.49 6.81 -20.26
N GLY A 90 -8.72 6.99 -18.98
CA GLY A 90 -8.92 8.32 -18.40
C GLY A 90 -7.63 9.14 -18.29
N PRO A 91 -7.73 10.45 -18.00
CA PRO A 91 -6.58 11.31 -17.77
C PRO A 91 -5.83 10.99 -16.47
N ASN A 92 -6.46 10.30 -15.53
CA ASN A 92 -5.89 9.91 -14.26
C ASN A 92 -5.48 8.43 -14.25
N ASP A 93 -4.96 7.97 -13.10
CA ASP A 93 -4.43 6.63 -12.96
C ASP A 93 -5.39 5.54 -13.44
N GLN A 94 -4.84 4.58 -14.16
CA GLN A 94 -5.53 3.39 -14.61
C GLN A 94 -5.94 2.52 -13.41
N LEU A 95 -7.22 2.15 -13.34
CA LEU A 95 -7.77 1.34 -12.25
C LEU A 95 -7.87 -0.16 -12.62
N VAL A 96 -8.07 -0.46 -13.91
CA VAL A 96 -8.30 -1.81 -14.42
C VAL A 96 -7.07 -2.32 -15.16
N THR A 97 -6.65 -3.54 -14.85
CA THR A 97 -5.48 -4.18 -15.48
C THR A 97 -5.81 -4.67 -16.88
N ILE A 98 -5.08 -4.21 -17.87
CA ILE A 98 -5.15 -4.77 -19.23
C ILE A 98 -4.32 -6.05 -19.27
N LYS A 99 -4.97 -7.20 -19.47
CA LYS A 99 -4.30 -8.51 -19.48
C LYS A 99 -3.41 -8.72 -20.71
N ASN A 100 -3.82 -8.22 -21.88
CA ASN A 100 -3.08 -8.34 -23.14
C ASN A 100 -3.18 -7.03 -23.91
N PRO A 101 -2.33 -6.01 -23.62
CA PRO A 101 -2.36 -4.76 -24.36
C PRO A 101 -1.99 -5.01 -25.82
N THR A 102 -2.92 -4.74 -26.74
CA THR A 102 -2.66 -4.76 -28.20
C THR A 102 -1.88 -3.54 -28.64
N ASP A 103 -1.93 -2.43 -27.89
CA ASP A 103 -1.16 -1.23 -28.13
C ASP A 103 0.19 -1.32 -27.38
N PRO A 104 1.33 -1.35 -28.10
CA PRO A 104 2.67 -1.39 -27.47
C PRO A 104 2.98 -0.13 -26.63
N LYS A 105 2.21 0.95 -26.76
CA LYS A 105 2.32 2.15 -25.90
C LYS A 105 1.65 1.97 -24.57
N VAL A 106 0.69 1.05 -24.46
CA VAL A 106 0.04 0.69 -23.19
C VAL A 106 1.01 -0.20 -22.43
N LYS A 107 1.76 0.40 -21.52
CA LYS A 107 2.68 -0.35 -20.67
C LYS A 107 1.88 -1.30 -19.79
N ALA A 108 2.06 -2.61 -19.98
CA ALA A 108 1.54 -3.68 -19.11
C ALA A 108 1.99 -3.55 -17.63
N ARG A 109 2.71 -2.49 -17.29
CA ARG A 109 3.33 -2.21 -15.99
C ARG A 109 2.65 -1.09 -15.20
N ASN A 110 1.55 -0.51 -15.69
CA ASN A 110 0.82 0.45 -14.87
C ASN A 110 0.32 -0.26 -13.60
N LYS A 111 0.57 0.37 -12.45
CA LYS A 111 0.06 -0.11 -11.18
C LYS A 111 -1.44 0.11 -11.14
N THR A 112 -2.18 -0.98 -11.03
CA THR A 112 -3.66 -0.96 -11.02
C THR A 112 -4.17 -1.70 -9.79
N ILE A 113 -5.48 -1.69 -9.58
CA ILE A 113 -6.10 -2.46 -8.50
C ILE A 113 -5.78 -3.95 -8.64
N GLY A 114 -5.84 -4.51 -9.85
CA GLY A 114 -5.67 -5.95 -10.08
C GLY A 114 -4.24 -6.47 -10.02
N ASN A 115 -3.23 -5.62 -10.20
CA ASN A 115 -1.84 -6.06 -10.29
C ASN A 115 -0.89 -5.48 -9.24
N TYR A 116 -1.34 -4.53 -8.42
CA TYR A 116 -0.46 -3.86 -7.46
C TYR A 116 -1.02 -3.83 -6.03
N TRP A 117 -2.32 -3.71 -5.83
CA TRP A 117 -2.91 -3.56 -4.51
C TRP A 117 -2.91 -4.89 -3.74
N PRO A 118 -2.36 -4.93 -2.50
CA PRO A 118 -2.19 -6.19 -1.76
C PRO A 118 -3.45 -6.69 -1.05
N TYR A 119 -4.44 -5.79 -0.80
CA TYR A 119 -5.67 -6.12 -0.11
C TYR A 119 -6.88 -5.45 -0.76
N ALA A 120 -7.97 -6.19 -0.89
CA ALA A 120 -9.23 -5.66 -1.41
C ALA A 120 -9.86 -4.61 -0.45
N THR A 121 -9.63 -4.76 0.85
CA THR A 121 -10.05 -3.78 1.86
C THR A 121 -9.40 -2.42 1.68
N THR A 122 -8.15 -2.37 1.18
CA THR A 122 -7.47 -1.12 0.86
C THR A 122 -8.16 -0.35 -0.27
N VAL A 123 -8.77 -1.07 -1.23
CA VAL A 123 -9.57 -0.43 -2.30
C VAL A 123 -10.78 0.30 -1.70
N PHE A 124 -11.50 -0.36 -0.80
CA PHE A 124 -12.61 0.24 -0.07
C PHE A 124 -12.17 1.48 0.71
N ASP A 125 -11.11 1.33 1.53
CA ASP A 125 -10.58 2.38 2.37
C ASP A 125 -10.18 3.63 1.57
N TYR A 126 -9.44 3.42 0.48
CA TYR A 126 -9.00 4.52 -0.37
C TYR A 126 -10.17 5.25 -1.04
N ILE A 127 -11.13 4.50 -1.60
CA ILE A 127 -12.32 5.10 -2.21
C ILE A 127 -13.09 5.90 -1.15
N LYS A 128 -13.32 5.35 0.03
CA LYS A 128 -14.08 5.99 1.11
C LYS A 128 -13.47 7.31 1.55
N ARG A 129 -12.15 7.36 1.69
CA ARG A 129 -11.45 8.51 2.28
C ARG A 129 -10.92 9.50 1.26
N ALA A 130 -10.59 9.07 0.03
CA ALA A 130 -9.86 9.89 -0.93
C ALA A 130 -10.60 10.16 -2.24
N MET A 131 -11.68 9.43 -2.56
CA MET A 131 -12.39 9.56 -3.82
C MET A 131 -13.86 9.94 -3.63
N PRO A 132 -14.46 10.70 -4.59
CA PRO A 132 -13.81 11.38 -5.73
C PRO A 132 -12.81 12.45 -5.26
N PHE A 133 -11.72 12.63 -6.00
CA PHE A 133 -10.61 13.52 -5.60
C PHE A 133 -11.04 14.96 -5.28
N ASN A 134 -12.02 15.47 -6.03
CA ASN A 134 -12.57 16.82 -5.83
C ASN A 134 -13.59 16.90 -4.69
N GLN A 135 -14.07 15.77 -4.16
CA GLN A 135 -15.04 15.68 -3.06
C GLN A 135 -14.76 14.45 -2.17
N PRO A 136 -13.61 14.39 -1.49
CA PRO A 136 -13.26 13.25 -0.62
C PRO A 136 -14.31 13.06 0.48
N GLY A 137 -14.64 11.79 0.77
CA GLY A 137 -15.61 11.43 1.82
C GLY A 137 -17.08 11.69 1.48
N SER A 138 -17.41 12.10 0.24
CA SER A 138 -18.80 12.36 -0.19
C SER A 138 -19.61 11.12 -0.52
N LEU A 139 -18.95 9.97 -0.68
CA LEU A 139 -19.62 8.71 -1.00
C LEU A 139 -20.23 8.09 0.27
N THR A 140 -21.43 7.56 0.12
CA THR A 140 -22.04 6.71 1.15
C THR A 140 -21.33 5.36 1.24
N ASP A 141 -21.42 4.68 2.38
CA ASP A 141 -20.82 3.33 2.55
C ASP A 141 -21.35 2.35 1.51
N GLN A 142 -22.62 2.46 1.17
CA GLN A 142 -23.26 1.65 0.14
C GLN A 142 -22.64 1.87 -1.26
N GLU A 143 -22.38 3.13 -1.63
CA GLU A 143 -21.72 3.46 -2.90
C GLU A 143 -20.28 2.96 -2.92
N VAL A 144 -19.56 3.06 -1.81
CA VAL A 144 -18.18 2.56 -1.70
C VAL A 144 -18.12 1.04 -1.85
N TYR A 145 -19.03 0.29 -1.19
CA TYR A 145 -19.14 -1.16 -1.39
C TYR A 145 -19.45 -1.52 -2.85
N ASN A 146 -20.41 -0.83 -3.46
CA ASN A 146 -20.81 -1.05 -4.85
C ASN A 146 -19.62 -0.78 -5.80
N LEU A 147 -18.92 0.35 -5.65
CA LEU A 147 -17.73 0.69 -6.43
C LEU A 147 -16.61 -0.33 -6.26
N THR A 148 -16.36 -0.76 -5.01
CA THR A 148 -15.37 -1.78 -4.71
C THR A 148 -15.72 -3.10 -5.42
N ALA A 149 -16.97 -3.53 -5.37
CA ALA A 149 -17.42 -4.74 -6.08
C ALA A 149 -17.20 -4.60 -7.60
N PHE A 150 -17.61 -3.48 -8.19
CA PHE A 150 -17.43 -3.24 -9.62
C PHE A 150 -15.94 -3.27 -10.02
N LEU A 151 -15.07 -2.54 -9.33
CA LEU A 151 -13.65 -2.47 -9.66
C LEU A 151 -12.93 -3.81 -9.46
N LEU A 152 -13.28 -4.59 -8.43
CA LEU A 152 -12.76 -5.94 -8.26
C LEU A 152 -13.20 -6.87 -9.39
N HIS A 153 -14.46 -6.76 -9.84
CA HIS A 153 -14.98 -7.52 -10.98
C HIS A 153 -14.28 -7.18 -12.29
N GLU A 154 -14.13 -5.90 -12.62
CA GLU A 154 -13.45 -5.46 -13.85
C GLU A 154 -11.98 -5.93 -13.89
N ASN A 155 -11.35 -6.09 -12.73
CA ASN A 155 -10.03 -6.69 -12.61
C ASN A 155 -10.04 -8.24 -12.60
N GLY A 156 -11.21 -8.88 -12.71
CA GLY A 156 -11.36 -10.34 -12.75
C GLY A 156 -11.10 -11.03 -11.41
N LEU A 157 -11.27 -10.33 -10.30
CA LEU A 157 -10.99 -10.83 -8.94
C LEU A 157 -12.22 -11.44 -8.27
N ILE A 158 -13.41 -11.05 -8.71
CA ILE A 158 -14.70 -11.60 -8.26
C ILE A 158 -15.62 -11.81 -9.47
N LYS A 159 -16.69 -12.58 -9.29
CA LYS A 159 -17.74 -12.79 -10.31
C LYS A 159 -18.78 -11.66 -10.29
N ALA A 160 -19.55 -11.54 -11.37
CA ALA A 160 -20.55 -10.49 -11.51
C ALA A 160 -21.70 -10.57 -10.49
N ASP A 161 -22.01 -11.77 -10.00
CA ASP A 161 -23.06 -12.06 -9.03
C ASP A 161 -22.57 -12.12 -7.57
N ASP A 162 -21.27 -11.97 -7.34
CA ASP A 162 -20.71 -11.93 -5.99
C ASP A 162 -21.16 -10.67 -5.25
N ILE A 163 -21.46 -10.84 -3.96
CA ILE A 163 -21.81 -9.76 -3.05
C ILE A 163 -20.66 -9.49 -2.11
N ILE A 164 -20.18 -8.25 -2.14
CA ILE A 164 -19.10 -7.79 -1.25
C ILE A 164 -19.71 -7.14 -0.01
N ASN A 165 -19.20 -7.51 1.16
CA ASN A 165 -19.58 -6.95 2.46
C ASN A 165 -18.41 -7.08 3.45
N ALA A 166 -18.60 -6.65 4.71
CA ALA A 166 -17.56 -6.71 5.74
C ALA A 166 -17.00 -8.13 6.01
N LYS A 167 -17.75 -9.20 5.68
CA LYS A 167 -17.32 -10.60 5.88
C LYS A 167 -16.63 -11.19 4.64
N THR A 168 -17.03 -10.74 3.43
CA THR A 168 -16.54 -11.30 2.16
C THR A 168 -15.37 -10.52 1.59
N LEU A 169 -15.34 -9.20 1.73
CA LEU A 169 -14.29 -8.34 1.18
C LEU A 169 -12.87 -8.71 1.66
N PRO A 170 -12.61 -8.96 2.96
CA PRO A 170 -11.27 -9.35 3.41
C PRO A 170 -10.79 -10.71 2.87
N LYS A 171 -11.69 -11.52 2.33
CA LYS A 171 -11.38 -12.86 1.77
C LYS A 171 -11.03 -12.82 0.29
N VAL A 172 -11.19 -11.69 -0.37
CA VAL A 172 -10.81 -11.57 -1.79
C VAL A 172 -9.29 -11.67 -1.91
N VAL A 173 -8.83 -12.64 -2.69
CA VAL A 173 -7.40 -12.87 -2.93
C VAL A 173 -6.91 -11.89 -3.98
N MET A 174 -5.99 -11.01 -3.59
CA MET A 174 -5.36 -10.06 -4.48
C MET A 174 -4.05 -10.62 -5.03
N PRO A 175 -3.85 -10.66 -6.38
CA PRO A 175 -2.66 -11.27 -6.98
C PRO A 175 -1.33 -10.65 -6.55
N ALA A 176 -1.36 -9.35 -6.21
CA ALA A 176 -0.16 -8.65 -5.78
C ALA A 176 0.23 -8.93 -4.33
N ARG A 177 -0.59 -9.64 -3.54
CA ARG A 177 -0.35 -9.88 -2.11
C ARG A 177 1.01 -10.51 -1.84
N ASP A 178 1.42 -11.45 -2.68
CA ASP A 178 2.68 -12.21 -2.52
C ASP A 178 3.94 -11.39 -2.81
N PHE A 179 3.80 -10.21 -3.42
CA PHE A 179 4.91 -9.28 -3.64
C PHE A 179 5.19 -8.36 -2.44
N PHE A 180 4.35 -8.41 -1.42
CA PHE A 180 4.49 -7.61 -0.20
C PHE A 180 4.95 -8.49 0.95
N VAL A 181 6.06 -8.11 1.55
CA VAL A 181 6.60 -8.76 2.74
C VAL A 181 6.14 -8.03 3.99
N PRO A 182 5.94 -8.74 5.13
CA PRO A 182 5.72 -8.09 6.41
C PRO A 182 6.88 -7.16 6.76
N ASP A 183 6.58 -6.07 7.44
CA ASP A 183 7.60 -5.19 8.01
C ASP A 183 8.32 -5.96 9.15
N ASP A 184 9.62 -6.14 8.98
CA ASP A 184 10.47 -6.87 9.93
C ASP A 184 11.27 -5.94 10.87
N ARG A 185 11.01 -4.64 10.82
CA ARG A 185 11.61 -3.67 11.74
C ARG A 185 11.22 -4.02 13.18
N ARG A 186 12.25 -4.28 13.99
CA ARG A 186 12.06 -4.67 15.40
C ARG A 186 12.23 -3.52 16.39
N ASP A 187 12.70 -2.37 15.91
CA ASP A 187 13.07 -1.22 16.74
C ASP A 187 12.00 -0.13 16.58
N GLY A 188 11.00 -0.17 17.43
CA GLY A 188 9.94 0.84 17.47
C GLY A 188 8.71 0.38 18.25
N PRO A 189 7.86 1.31 18.68
CA PRO A 189 6.59 0.92 19.29
C PRO A 189 5.76 0.16 18.26
N GLU A 190 5.19 -0.95 18.69
CA GLU A 190 4.25 -1.73 17.88
C GLU A 190 3.07 -0.84 17.50
N ILE A 191 2.98 -0.47 16.23
CA ILE A 191 1.82 0.27 15.69
C ILE A 191 0.69 -0.76 15.54
N ARG A 192 -0.25 -0.73 16.47
CA ARG A 192 -1.43 -1.61 16.50
C ARG A 192 -2.63 -0.90 15.93
#